data_3a411dbea9076121f7058d1ff88bcc44
#
_entry.id   3a411dbea9076121f7058d1ff88bcc44
#
_cell.length_a   1.000
_cell.length_b   1.000
_cell.length_c   1.000
_cell.angle_alpha   90.00
_cell.angle_beta   90.00
_cell.angle_gamma   90.00
#
_symmetry.space_group_name_H-M   'P 1'
#
loop_
_entity.id
_entity.type
_entity.pdbx_description
1 polymer ?
#
loop_
_entity_poly.entity_id
_entity_poly.type
_entity_poly.pdbx_seq_one_letter_code
_entity_poly.pdbx_strand_id
1 'polypeptide(L)'
;MDILQYTFFQNALIGAFLASILCGFIGTYIVTRRLVFISGGITHASFGGIGIGVFSGINPILSAMVFAILSAFGVQWISRKKDVRKDSAIAMFWTLGMSVGIICCFLTPGFMPDLPSFLFGSILAIDSTDLWLLGILTLVVALLFTFLLRPIQNIAFDSTYARSQHLPVTLIEYLMMTLIAMTIVATLKMVGIVLAISLLTIPQMTANLFTYNYRQMIWASIILGWIDCIVGLYASYMLNVPSGATIIFVSIIIFAIAKLWKGIQKK
;
A
#
# COMPACT_ATOMS: atom_id res chain seq x y z
N MET A 1 10.51 -27.28 -16.74
CA MET A 1 11.52 -26.73 -15.81
C MET A 1 10.77 -26.18 -14.62
N ASP A 2 11.06 -26.69 -13.42
CA ASP A 2 10.33 -26.30 -12.23
C ASP A 2 10.77 -24.92 -11.76
N ILE A 3 10.03 -23.90 -12.20
CA ILE A 3 10.26 -22.48 -11.84
C ILE A 3 10.29 -22.31 -10.31
N LEU A 4 9.56 -23.15 -9.59
CA LEU A 4 9.50 -23.20 -8.13
C LEU A 4 10.86 -23.50 -7.46
N GLN A 5 11.86 -24.01 -8.19
CA GLN A 5 13.19 -24.30 -7.65
C GLN A 5 14.10 -23.06 -7.60
N TYR A 6 13.76 -21.99 -8.31
CA TYR A 6 14.57 -20.76 -8.32
C TYR A 6 14.27 -19.90 -7.08
N THR A 7 15.32 -19.53 -6.36
CA THR A 7 15.25 -18.73 -5.12
C THR A 7 14.51 -17.41 -5.32
N PHE A 8 14.72 -16.73 -6.47
CA PHE A 8 14.04 -15.47 -6.77
C PHE A 8 12.52 -15.63 -6.87
N PHE A 9 12.06 -16.77 -7.42
CA PHE A 9 10.63 -17.03 -7.55
C PHE A 9 9.99 -17.42 -6.22
N GLN A 10 10.72 -18.17 -5.37
CA GLN A 10 10.30 -18.48 -4.01
C GLN A 10 10.17 -17.20 -3.18
N ASN A 11 11.17 -16.31 -3.25
CA ASN A 11 11.13 -15.01 -2.59
C ASN A 11 9.95 -14.16 -3.08
N ALA A 12 9.68 -14.16 -4.39
CA ALA A 12 8.55 -13.45 -4.96
C ALA A 12 7.20 -13.97 -4.41
N LEU A 13 7.02 -15.28 -4.29
CA LEU A 13 5.81 -15.88 -3.74
C LEU A 13 5.62 -15.57 -2.25
N ILE A 14 6.68 -15.69 -1.46
CA ILE A 14 6.66 -15.36 -0.02
C ILE A 14 6.36 -13.87 0.15
N GLY A 15 7.03 -13.01 -0.62
CA GLY A 15 6.81 -11.58 -0.60
C GLY A 15 5.39 -11.20 -1.02
N ALA A 16 4.86 -11.82 -2.06
CA ALA A 16 3.47 -11.62 -2.50
C ALA A 16 2.47 -12.02 -1.41
N PHE A 17 2.72 -13.13 -0.71
CA PHE A 17 1.88 -13.57 0.41
C PHE A 17 1.90 -12.57 1.57
N LEU A 18 3.09 -12.16 2.01
CA LEU A 18 3.25 -11.16 3.08
C LEU A 18 2.63 -9.81 2.70
N ALA A 19 2.87 -9.35 1.48
CA ALA A 19 2.27 -8.12 0.97
C ALA A 19 0.74 -8.21 0.92
N SER A 20 0.17 -9.36 0.51
CA SER A 20 -1.28 -9.56 0.49
C SER A 20 -1.90 -9.50 1.89
N ILE A 21 -1.23 -10.09 2.90
CA ILE A 21 -1.68 -10.00 4.29
C ILE A 21 -1.63 -8.54 4.77
N LEU A 22 -0.49 -7.89 4.60
CA LEU A 22 -0.27 -6.51 5.03
C LEU A 22 -1.26 -5.53 4.35
N CYS A 23 -1.40 -5.64 3.02
CA CYS A 23 -2.34 -4.84 2.25
C CYS A 23 -3.80 -5.19 2.58
N GLY A 24 -4.12 -6.43 2.94
CA GLY A 24 -5.45 -6.83 3.38
C GLY A 24 -5.90 -6.11 4.64
N PHE A 25 -5.04 -6.03 5.66
CA PHE A 25 -5.32 -5.28 6.89
C PHE A 25 -5.42 -3.78 6.64
N ILE A 26 -4.37 -3.19 6.10
CA ILE A 26 -4.25 -1.74 5.93
C ILE A 26 -5.19 -1.21 4.86
N GLY A 27 -5.31 -1.92 3.73
CA GLY A 27 -6.20 -1.54 2.63
C GLY A 27 -7.68 -1.59 3.02
N THR A 28 -8.09 -2.55 3.88
CA THR A 28 -9.45 -2.56 4.41
C THR A 28 -9.77 -1.27 5.17
N TYR A 29 -8.84 -0.77 5.99
CA TYR A 29 -9.00 0.51 6.66
C TYR A 29 -9.06 1.68 5.66
N ILE A 30 -8.16 1.69 4.67
CA ILE A 30 -8.09 2.72 3.63
C ILE A 30 -9.42 2.81 2.86
N VAL A 31 -9.94 1.68 2.39
CA VAL A 31 -11.18 1.64 1.60
C VAL A 31 -12.39 2.01 2.44
N THR A 32 -12.51 1.48 3.67
CA THR A 32 -13.62 1.79 4.58
C THR A 32 -13.66 3.27 4.94
N ARG A 33 -12.51 3.89 5.18
CA ARG A 33 -12.37 5.34 5.48
C ARG A 33 -12.41 6.24 4.24
N ARG A 34 -12.51 5.67 3.04
CA ARG A 34 -12.41 6.40 1.75
C ARG A 34 -11.12 7.21 1.62
N LEU A 35 -10.00 6.61 2.05
CA LEU A 35 -8.67 7.23 2.08
C LEU A 35 -7.79 6.82 0.89
N VAL A 36 -8.37 6.29 -0.19
CA VAL A 36 -7.63 5.77 -1.34
C VAL A 36 -6.65 6.80 -1.92
N PHE A 37 -7.04 8.06 -1.99
CA PHE A 37 -6.16 9.15 -2.44
C PHE A 37 -4.92 9.35 -1.54
N ILE A 38 -5.03 9.05 -0.24
CA ILE A 38 -3.89 9.14 0.69
C ILE A 38 -2.82 8.11 0.32
N SER A 39 -3.21 6.87 -0.03
CA SER A 39 -2.23 5.86 -0.42
C SER A 39 -1.40 6.33 -1.61
N GLY A 40 -2.06 6.83 -2.67
CA GLY A 40 -1.37 7.40 -3.82
C GLY A 40 -0.48 8.60 -3.47
N GLY A 41 -1.01 9.54 -2.69
CA GLY A 41 -0.27 10.74 -2.28
C GLY A 41 0.99 10.42 -1.48
N ILE A 42 0.90 9.52 -0.49
CA ILE A 42 2.05 9.12 0.33
C ILE A 42 3.06 8.30 -0.49
N THR A 43 2.58 7.44 -1.40
CA THR A 43 3.45 6.66 -2.28
C THR A 43 4.33 7.57 -3.14
N HIS A 44 3.75 8.57 -3.76
CA HIS A 44 4.52 9.55 -4.54
C HIS A 44 5.37 10.48 -3.66
N ALA A 45 4.87 10.85 -2.47
CA ALA A 45 5.65 11.66 -1.53
C ALA A 45 6.91 10.93 -1.04
N SER A 46 6.86 9.60 -0.88
CA SER A 46 8.02 8.80 -0.46
C SER A 46 9.23 8.90 -1.40
N PHE A 47 8.99 9.26 -2.68
CA PHE A 47 10.07 9.55 -3.64
C PHE A 47 10.97 10.72 -3.17
N GLY A 48 10.40 11.70 -2.48
CA GLY A 48 11.17 12.77 -1.84
C GLY A 48 12.20 12.25 -0.84
N GLY A 49 11.76 11.27 -0.03
CA GLY A 49 12.67 10.62 0.91
C GLY A 49 13.75 9.79 0.23
N ILE A 50 13.44 9.10 -0.87
CA ILE A 50 14.46 8.37 -1.66
C ILE A 50 15.50 9.34 -2.21
N GLY A 51 15.06 10.45 -2.84
CA GLY A 51 15.99 11.47 -3.34
C GLY A 51 16.90 12.05 -2.27
N ILE A 52 16.35 12.39 -1.09
CA ILE A 52 17.14 12.84 0.06
C ILE A 52 18.13 11.77 0.49
N GLY A 53 17.72 10.50 0.57
CA GLY A 53 18.58 9.39 0.94
C GLY A 53 19.78 9.23 0.01
N VAL A 54 19.51 9.25 -1.31
CA VAL A 54 20.56 9.18 -2.35
C VAL A 54 21.52 10.38 -2.26
N PHE A 55 21.00 11.59 -2.16
CA PHE A 55 21.81 12.81 -2.07
C PHE A 55 22.67 12.86 -0.82
N SER A 56 22.13 12.43 0.32
CA SER A 56 22.85 12.45 1.61
C SER A 56 23.71 11.21 1.88
N GLY A 57 23.71 10.22 0.98
CA GLY A 57 24.44 8.96 1.19
C GLY A 57 23.84 8.06 2.28
N ILE A 58 22.59 8.30 2.69
CA ILE A 58 21.86 7.52 3.71
C ILE A 58 21.05 6.44 2.98
N ASN A 59 20.68 5.38 3.72
CA ASN A 59 19.83 4.33 3.14
C ASN A 59 18.53 4.92 2.58
N PRO A 60 18.27 4.81 1.25
CA PRO A 60 17.11 5.44 0.61
C PRO A 60 15.77 4.94 1.13
N ILE A 61 15.68 3.67 1.57
CA ILE A 61 14.44 3.08 2.09
C ILE A 61 14.10 3.68 3.46
N LEU A 62 15.09 3.83 4.35
CA LEU A 62 14.89 4.47 5.65
C LEU A 62 14.50 5.94 5.49
N SER A 63 15.17 6.66 4.59
CA SER A 63 14.83 8.06 4.28
C SER A 63 13.42 8.18 3.70
N ALA A 64 13.03 7.28 2.78
CA ALA A 64 11.68 7.21 2.24
C ALA A 64 10.64 6.95 3.34
N MET A 65 10.92 6.06 4.28
CA MET A 65 10.02 5.73 5.37
C MET A 65 9.78 6.92 6.30
N VAL A 66 10.84 7.61 6.69
CA VAL A 66 10.74 8.82 7.53
C VAL A 66 9.95 9.91 6.79
N PHE A 67 10.28 10.19 5.52
CA PHE A 67 9.58 11.21 4.74
C PHE A 67 8.11 10.88 4.51
N ALA A 68 7.78 9.61 4.25
CA ALA A 68 6.41 9.14 4.09
C ALA A 68 5.59 9.31 5.37
N ILE A 69 6.16 8.97 6.55
CA ILE A 69 5.50 9.16 7.85
C ILE A 69 5.27 10.64 8.13
N LEU A 70 6.29 11.49 7.90
CA LEU A 70 6.15 12.95 8.07
C LEU A 70 5.10 13.53 7.12
N SER A 71 5.06 13.08 5.87
CA SER A 71 4.03 13.48 4.90
C SER A 71 2.63 13.05 5.34
N ALA A 72 2.48 11.81 5.83
CA ALA A 72 1.22 11.30 6.35
C ALA A 72 0.71 12.12 7.55
N PHE A 73 1.62 12.49 8.46
CA PHE A 73 1.32 13.36 9.60
C PHE A 73 0.96 14.77 9.15
N GLY A 74 1.69 15.31 8.20
CA GLY A 74 1.40 16.62 7.62
C GLY A 74 0.02 16.68 6.96
N VAL A 75 -0.33 15.67 6.15
CA VAL A 75 -1.67 15.54 5.57
C VAL A 75 -2.73 15.46 6.66
N GLN A 76 -2.53 14.64 7.69
CA GLN A 76 -3.50 14.50 8.79
C GLN A 76 -3.64 15.79 9.60
N TRP A 77 -2.54 16.49 9.87
CA TRP A 77 -2.55 17.74 10.63
C TRP A 77 -3.25 18.87 9.88
N ILE A 78 -2.94 19.06 8.59
CA ILE A 78 -3.57 20.09 7.76
C ILE A 78 -5.05 19.79 7.54
N SER A 79 -5.40 18.51 7.29
CA SER A 79 -6.80 18.10 7.06
C SER A 79 -7.72 18.27 8.27
N ARG A 80 -7.17 18.49 9.47
CA ARG A 80 -7.95 18.82 10.67
C ARG A 80 -8.35 20.28 10.75
N LYS A 81 -7.68 21.15 10.01
CA LYS A 81 -8.06 22.56 9.91
C LYS A 81 -9.26 22.67 8.97
N LYS A 82 -10.30 23.38 9.38
CA LYS A 82 -11.57 23.49 8.64
C LYS A 82 -11.43 24.12 7.27
N ASP A 83 -10.34 24.86 7.03
CA ASP A 83 -10.14 25.69 5.83
C ASP A 83 -9.51 24.92 4.66
N VAL A 84 -8.98 23.70 4.88
CA VAL A 84 -8.28 22.93 3.85
C VAL A 84 -8.97 21.59 3.60
N ARG A 85 -9.34 21.34 2.35
CA ARG A 85 -9.89 20.05 1.93
C ARG A 85 -8.79 18.99 2.00
N LYS A 86 -9.16 17.80 2.44
CA LYS A 86 -8.24 16.67 2.60
C LYS A 86 -7.51 16.31 1.31
N ASP A 87 -8.24 16.33 0.18
CA ASP A 87 -7.65 16.02 -1.13
C ASP A 87 -6.59 17.05 -1.54
N SER A 88 -6.79 18.33 -1.21
CA SER A 88 -5.82 19.40 -1.47
C SER A 88 -4.56 19.23 -0.63
N ALA A 89 -4.70 18.84 0.64
CA ALA A 89 -3.54 18.54 1.49
C ALA A 89 -2.73 17.35 0.94
N ILE A 90 -3.40 16.30 0.47
CA ILE A 90 -2.75 15.14 -0.14
C ILE A 90 -1.97 15.57 -1.39
N ALA A 91 -2.60 16.33 -2.29
CA ALA A 91 -1.96 16.83 -3.52
C ALA A 91 -0.72 17.68 -3.23
N MET A 92 -0.78 18.51 -2.18
CA MET A 92 0.34 19.35 -1.77
C MET A 92 1.55 18.51 -1.31
N PHE A 93 1.35 17.50 -0.47
CA PHE A 93 2.44 16.63 -0.03
C PHE A 93 2.94 15.72 -1.14
N TRP A 94 2.07 15.29 -2.06
CA TRP A 94 2.45 14.55 -3.26
C TRP A 94 3.43 15.36 -4.10
N THR A 95 3.02 16.56 -4.51
CA THR A 95 3.85 17.43 -5.38
C THR A 95 5.13 17.86 -4.69
N LEU A 96 5.09 18.16 -3.38
CA LEU A 96 6.26 18.52 -2.59
C LEU A 96 7.28 17.36 -2.56
N GLY A 97 6.83 16.14 -2.26
CA GLY A 97 7.72 14.99 -2.24
C GLY A 97 8.33 14.69 -3.60
N MET A 98 7.53 14.72 -4.68
CA MET A 98 8.06 14.54 -6.03
C MET A 98 9.09 15.62 -6.39
N SER A 99 8.82 16.89 -6.08
CA SER A 99 9.73 17.99 -6.36
C SER A 99 11.04 17.85 -5.60
N VAL A 100 10.99 17.59 -4.29
CA VAL A 100 12.19 17.37 -3.46
C VAL A 100 12.99 16.18 -3.98
N GLY A 101 12.32 15.07 -4.30
CA GLY A 101 12.97 13.86 -4.81
C GLY A 101 13.73 14.12 -6.10
N ILE A 102 13.07 14.76 -7.08
CA ILE A 102 13.67 15.09 -8.37
C ILE A 102 14.86 16.03 -8.17
N ILE A 103 14.73 17.10 -7.40
CA ILE A 103 15.81 18.05 -7.14
C ILE A 103 17.02 17.34 -6.52
N CYS A 104 16.83 16.52 -5.50
CA CYS A 104 17.92 15.78 -4.87
C CYS A 104 18.61 14.81 -5.83
N CYS A 105 17.83 14.11 -6.66
CA CYS A 105 18.38 13.21 -7.67
C CYS A 105 19.23 13.95 -8.70
N PHE A 106 18.78 15.12 -9.18
CA PHE A 106 19.56 15.94 -10.12
C PHE A 106 20.82 16.56 -9.51
N LEU A 107 20.81 16.84 -8.21
CA LEU A 107 21.98 17.33 -7.48
C LEU A 107 23.01 16.23 -7.18
N THR A 108 22.66 14.97 -7.36
CA THR A 108 23.56 13.83 -7.09
C THR A 108 24.36 13.49 -8.35
N PRO A 109 25.70 13.68 -8.39
CA PRO A 109 26.52 13.39 -9.56
C PRO A 109 26.44 11.91 -9.96
N GLY A 110 26.25 11.63 -11.27
CA GLY A 110 26.26 10.26 -11.80
C GLY A 110 25.00 9.43 -11.51
N PHE A 111 24.01 9.96 -10.80
CA PHE A 111 22.74 9.27 -10.54
C PHE A 111 21.71 9.65 -11.60
N MET A 112 21.26 8.68 -12.39
CA MET A 112 20.08 8.83 -13.25
C MET A 112 18.93 8.03 -12.63
N PRO A 113 17.85 8.69 -12.20
CA PRO A 113 16.68 7.98 -11.66
C PRO A 113 16.02 7.15 -12.77
N ASP A 114 15.96 5.84 -12.58
CA ASP A 114 15.17 4.96 -13.44
C ASP A 114 13.70 5.02 -12.98
N LEU A 115 12.98 6.05 -13.45
CA LEU A 115 11.57 6.27 -13.14
C LEU A 115 10.66 5.08 -13.49
N PRO A 116 10.83 4.38 -14.63
CA PRO A 116 10.05 3.18 -14.91
C PRO A 116 10.23 2.06 -13.87
N SER A 117 11.44 1.75 -13.46
CA SER A 117 11.69 0.76 -12.40
C SER A 117 11.02 1.14 -11.08
N PHE A 118 11.01 2.42 -10.76
CA PHE A 118 10.37 2.90 -9.54
C PHE A 118 8.85 2.81 -9.59
N LEU A 119 8.25 3.11 -10.76
CA LEU A 119 6.79 3.07 -10.96
C LEU A 119 6.25 1.64 -10.94
N PHE A 120 6.93 0.73 -11.63
CA PHE A 120 6.42 -0.63 -11.83
C PHE A 120 7.05 -1.66 -10.91
N GLY A 121 8.20 -1.35 -10.28
CA GLY A 121 8.93 -2.27 -9.42
C GLY A 121 9.29 -3.58 -10.13
N SER A 122 9.84 -4.50 -9.37
CA SER A 122 10.00 -5.89 -9.83
C SER A 122 9.88 -6.83 -8.64
N ILE A 123 8.76 -7.53 -8.57
CA ILE A 123 8.53 -8.51 -7.50
C ILE A 123 9.57 -9.65 -7.53
N LEU A 124 10.25 -9.82 -8.68
CA LEU A 124 11.33 -10.81 -8.84
C LEU A 124 12.69 -10.33 -8.30
N ALA A 125 12.82 -9.04 -7.98
CA ALA A 125 14.04 -8.43 -7.44
C ALA A 125 14.09 -8.37 -5.91
N ILE A 126 13.21 -9.12 -5.23
CA ILE A 126 13.10 -9.18 -3.78
C ILE A 126 14.28 -9.94 -3.19
N ASP A 127 14.97 -9.33 -2.26
CA ASP A 127 16.01 -9.97 -1.46
C ASP A 127 15.50 -10.42 -0.07
N SER A 128 16.35 -11.17 0.65
CA SER A 128 16.01 -11.67 1.99
C SER A 128 15.79 -10.54 3.00
N THR A 129 16.44 -9.40 2.84
CA THR A 129 16.31 -8.24 3.74
C THR A 129 14.92 -7.63 3.61
N ASP A 130 14.40 -7.55 2.39
CA ASP A 130 13.06 -7.06 2.10
C ASP A 130 11.99 -7.97 2.70
N LEU A 131 12.18 -9.29 2.61
CA LEU A 131 11.28 -10.27 3.20
C LEU A 131 11.22 -10.15 4.73
N TRP A 132 12.38 -9.94 5.38
CA TRP A 132 12.42 -9.72 6.83
C TRP A 132 11.68 -8.44 7.23
N LEU A 133 11.90 -7.34 6.52
CA LEU A 133 11.21 -6.07 6.78
C LEU A 133 9.69 -6.24 6.64
N LEU A 134 9.23 -6.86 5.56
CA LEU A 134 7.80 -7.16 5.36
C LEU A 134 7.25 -8.11 6.41
N GLY A 135 7.97 -9.17 6.74
CA GLY A 135 7.55 -10.15 7.74
C GLY A 135 7.36 -9.51 9.12
N ILE A 136 8.32 -8.71 9.57
CA ILE A 136 8.24 -7.98 10.84
C ILE A 136 7.06 -7.00 10.81
N LEU A 137 6.92 -6.22 9.74
CA LEU A 137 5.82 -5.25 9.63
C LEU A 137 4.47 -5.93 9.58
N THR A 138 4.35 -7.05 8.85
CA THR A 138 3.12 -7.85 8.78
C THR A 138 2.75 -8.40 10.15
N LEU A 139 3.72 -8.90 10.91
CA LEU A 139 3.51 -9.38 12.27
C LEU A 139 3.03 -8.25 13.19
N VAL A 140 3.68 -7.10 13.15
CA VAL A 140 3.30 -5.92 13.96
C VAL A 140 1.88 -5.48 13.62
N VAL A 141 1.54 -5.36 12.34
CA VAL A 141 0.20 -4.96 11.90
C VAL A 141 -0.84 -6.01 12.31
N ALA A 142 -0.57 -7.29 12.12
CA ALA A 142 -1.49 -8.36 12.53
C ALA A 142 -1.75 -8.37 14.04
N LEU A 143 -0.72 -8.17 14.87
CA LEU A 143 -0.85 -8.03 16.32
C LEU A 143 -1.67 -6.79 16.69
N LEU A 144 -1.37 -5.63 16.12
CA LEU A 144 -2.12 -4.39 16.39
C LEU A 144 -3.59 -4.54 15.99
N PHE A 145 -3.89 -5.14 14.84
CA PHE A 145 -5.27 -5.38 14.43
C PHE A 145 -5.96 -6.42 15.31
N THR A 146 -5.24 -7.40 15.84
CA THR A 146 -5.83 -8.38 16.77
C THR A 146 -6.25 -7.71 18.08
N PHE A 147 -5.42 -6.85 18.66
CA PHE A 147 -5.71 -6.18 19.91
C PHE A 147 -6.62 -4.95 19.77
N LEU A 148 -6.47 -4.19 18.69
CA LEU A 148 -7.17 -2.92 18.47
C LEU A 148 -8.27 -3.01 17.38
N LEU A 149 -8.73 -4.22 17.01
CA LEU A 149 -9.69 -4.39 15.93
C LEU A 149 -10.98 -3.59 16.14
N ARG A 150 -11.55 -3.68 17.33
CA ARG A 150 -12.80 -2.96 17.66
C ARG A 150 -12.65 -1.44 17.60
N PRO A 151 -11.66 -0.81 18.27
CA PRO A 151 -11.39 0.62 18.14
C PRO A 151 -11.13 1.05 16.69
N ILE A 152 -10.28 0.30 15.95
CA ILE A 152 -9.96 0.61 14.54
C ILE A 152 -11.23 0.55 13.69
N GLN A 153 -12.06 -0.48 13.84
CA GLN A 153 -13.31 -0.65 13.14
C GLN A 153 -14.28 0.49 13.43
N ASN A 154 -14.52 0.83 14.69
CA ASN A 154 -15.43 1.91 15.08
C ASN A 154 -14.98 3.25 14.46
N ILE A 155 -13.68 3.55 14.53
CA ILE A 155 -13.12 4.76 13.91
C ILE A 155 -13.21 4.69 12.38
N ALA A 156 -13.06 3.52 11.78
CA ALA A 156 -13.14 3.37 10.33
C ALA A 156 -14.55 3.68 9.80
N PHE A 157 -15.60 3.30 10.50
CA PHE A 157 -16.98 3.57 10.10
C PHE A 157 -17.46 4.96 10.52
N ASP A 158 -17.29 5.33 11.79
CA ASP A 158 -17.74 6.62 12.32
C ASP A 158 -16.82 7.12 13.44
N SER A 159 -15.97 8.09 13.09
CA SER A 159 -15.05 8.70 14.06
C SER A 159 -15.78 9.60 15.08
N THR A 160 -16.97 10.10 14.77
CA THR A 160 -17.75 10.92 15.69
C THR A 160 -18.36 10.05 16.77
N TYR A 161 -18.95 8.93 16.36
CA TYR A 161 -19.43 7.91 17.31
C TYR A 161 -18.29 7.35 18.16
N ALA A 162 -17.13 7.06 17.57
CA ALA A 162 -15.98 6.59 18.34
C ALA A 162 -15.51 7.58 19.42
N ARG A 163 -15.62 8.89 19.16
CA ARG A 163 -15.34 9.94 20.16
C ARG A 163 -16.36 9.95 21.30
N SER A 164 -17.65 9.74 21.01
CA SER A 164 -18.68 9.67 22.06
C SER A 164 -18.48 8.47 22.98
N GLN A 165 -17.80 7.41 22.51
CA GLN A 165 -17.40 6.25 23.30
C GLN A 165 -16.06 6.46 24.04
N HIS A 166 -15.55 7.68 24.12
CA HIS A 166 -14.28 8.04 24.76
C HIS A 166 -13.04 7.30 24.19
N LEU A 167 -13.12 6.79 22.96
CA LEU A 167 -11.96 6.17 22.32
C LEU A 167 -10.91 7.23 21.94
N PRO A 168 -9.61 6.91 22.04
CA PRO A 168 -8.54 7.83 21.68
C PRO A 168 -8.40 7.95 20.15
N VAL A 169 -9.42 8.52 19.48
CA VAL A 169 -9.55 8.60 18.03
C VAL A 169 -8.31 9.23 17.40
N THR A 170 -7.81 10.32 17.98
CA THR A 170 -6.63 11.02 17.47
C THR A 170 -5.40 10.13 17.42
N LEU A 171 -5.13 9.40 18.51
CA LEU A 171 -3.97 8.51 18.62
C LEU A 171 -4.06 7.39 17.56
N ILE A 172 -5.24 6.77 17.44
CA ILE A 172 -5.43 5.65 16.50
C ILE A 172 -5.37 6.15 15.06
N GLU A 173 -5.90 7.34 14.74
CA GLU A 173 -5.76 7.91 13.39
C GLU A 173 -4.29 8.16 13.03
N TYR A 174 -3.46 8.73 13.93
CA TYR A 174 -2.02 8.90 13.67
C TYR A 174 -1.28 7.57 13.60
N LEU A 175 -1.62 6.59 14.45
CA LEU A 175 -1.08 5.23 14.37
C LEU A 175 -1.38 4.60 13.00
N MET A 176 -2.64 4.68 12.55
CA MET A 176 -3.02 4.13 11.25
C MET A 176 -2.32 4.86 10.10
N MET A 177 -2.13 6.18 10.17
CA MET A 177 -1.35 6.91 9.17
C MET A 177 0.11 6.47 9.13
N THR A 178 0.73 6.21 10.29
CA THR A 178 2.08 5.64 10.37
C THR A 178 2.13 4.26 9.70
N LEU A 179 1.19 3.37 10.04
CA LEU A 179 1.12 2.03 9.45
C LEU A 179 0.88 2.06 7.94
N ILE A 180 0.04 2.95 7.46
CA ILE A 180 -0.19 3.17 6.02
C ILE A 180 1.13 3.57 5.34
N ALA A 181 1.83 4.57 5.88
CA ALA A 181 3.09 5.04 5.31
C ALA A 181 4.17 3.95 5.31
N MET A 182 4.32 3.22 6.41
CA MET A 182 5.26 2.10 6.51
C MET A 182 4.92 0.96 5.53
N THR A 183 3.64 0.61 5.41
CA THR A 183 3.16 -0.41 4.47
C THR A 183 3.49 -0.02 3.03
N ILE A 184 3.21 1.22 2.67
CA ILE A 184 3.50 1.74 1.33
C ILE A 184 4.98 1.63 1.02
N VAL A 185 5.86 2.14 1.89
CA VAL A 185 7.31 2.12 1.62
C VAL A 185 7.87 0.70 1.61
N ALA A 186 7.40 -0.17 2.52
CA ALA A 186 7.83 -1.56 2.56
C ALA A 186 7.43 -2.35 1.29
N THR A 187 6.26 -2.07 0.73
CA THR A 187 5.78 -2.71 -0.50
C THR A 187 6.34 -2.06 -1.77
N LEU A 188 6.72 -0.78 -1.71
CA LEU A 188 7.12 0.00 -2.88
C LEU A 188 8.35 -0.59 -3.60
N LYS A 189 9.38 -1.01 -2.87
CA LYS A 189 10.58 -1.61 -3.46
C LYS A 189 10.27 -2.90 -4.23
N MET A 190 9.32 -3.67 -3.72
CA MET A 190 8.94 -4.96 -4.29
C MET A 190 8.05 -4.84 -5.51
N VAL A 191 7.00 -4.05 -5.38
CA VAL A 191 5.89 -4.05 -6.33
C VAL A 191 5.74 -2.74 -7.09
N GLY A 192 6.53 -1.73 -6.75
CA GLY A 192 6.44 -0.39 -7.34
C GLY A 192 5.21 0.39 -6.88
N ILE A 193 5.15 1.65 -7.30
CA ILE A 193 4.10 2.60 -6.90
C ILE A 193 2.71 2.11 -7.31
N VAL A 194 2.56 1.73 -8.58
CA VAL A 194 1.24 1.46 -9.18
C VAL A 194 0.63 0.19 -8.60
N LEU A 195 1.44 -0.87 -8.44
CA LEU A 195 0.95 -2.13 -7.88
C LEU A 195 0.70 -2.02 -6.36
N ALA A 196 1.49 -1.23 -5.62
CA ALA A 196 1.24 -1.00 -4.20
C ALA A 196 -0.13 -0.35 -3.96
N ILE A 197 -0.49 0.67 -4.75
CA ILE A 197 -1.82 1.31 -4.69
C ILE A 197 -2.91 0.31 -5.07
N SER A 198 -2.69 -0.51 -6.10
CA SER A 198 -3.64 -1.53 -6.55
C SER A 198 -3.93 -2.57 -5.46
N LEU A 199 -2.89 -3.14 -4.84
CA LEU A 199 -3.04 -4.14 -3.77
C LEU A 199 -3.70 -3.58 -2.50
N LEU A 200 -3.53 -2.28 -2.24
CA LEU A 200 -4.18 -1.60 -1.11
C LEU A 200 -5.65 -1.23 -1.38
N THR A 201 -6.15 -1.41 -2.62
CA THR A 201 -7.47 -0.91 -2.98
C THR A 201 -8.36 -1.94 -3.69
N ILE A 202 -7.88 -2.60 -4.74
CA ILE A 202 -8.75 -3.43 -5.60
C ILE A 202 -9.23 -4.70 -4.90
N PRO A 203 -8.39 -5.50 -4.20
CA PRO A 203 -8.86 -6.68 -3.48
C PRO A 203 -9.90 -6.33 -2.42
N GLN A 204 -9.72 -5.21 -1.70
CA GLN A 204 -10.64 -4.73 -0.68
C GLN A 204 -11.95 -4.22 -1.28
N MET A 205 -11.90 -3.52 -2.40
CA MET A 205 -13.09 -3.11 -3.14
C MET A 205 -13.87 -4.33 -3.64
N THR A 206 -13.18 -5.37 -4.10
CA THR A 206 -13.78 -6.64 -4.53
C THR A 206 -14.44 -7.36 -3.35
N ALA A 207 -13.74 -7.46 -2.21
CA ALA A 207 -14.30 -8.05 -0.99
C ALA A 207 -15.55 -7.30 -0.50
N ASN A 208 -15.54 -5.97 -0.56
CA ASN A 208 -16.66 -5.12 -0.17
C ASN A 208 -17.91 -5.28 -1.06
N LEU A 209 -17.77 -5.87 -2.24
CA LEU A 209 -18.94 -6.25 -3.05
C LEU A 209 -19.75 -7.36 -2.38
N PHE A 210 -19.11 -8.27 -1.65
CA PHE A 210 -19.75 -9.48 -1.11
C PHE A 210 -20.04 -9.41 0.39
N THR A 211 -19.29 -8.61 1.16
CA THR A 211 -19.47 -8.52 2.61
C THR A 211 -19.30 -7.09 3.12
N TYR A 212 -20.12 -6.76 4.14
CA TYR A 212 -19.99 -5.51 4.91
C TYR A 212 -19.37 -5.75 6.30
N ASN A 213 -19.07 -7.00 6.63
CA ASN A 213 -18.42 -7.33 7.89
C ASN A 213 -16.92 -7.05 7.78
N TYR A 214 -16.43 -6.15 8.62
CA TYR A 214 -15.04 -5.68 8.57
C TYR A 214 -14.00 -6.81 8.67
N ARG A 215 -14.24 -7.80 9.56
CA ARG A 215 -13.33 -8.95 9.70
C ARG A 215 -13.35 -9.84 8.47
N GLN A 216 -14.53 -10.12 7.91
CA GLN A 216 -14.65 -10.90 6.68
C GLN A 216 -14.03 -10.18 5.49
N MET A 217 -14.14 -8.85 5.43
CA MET A 217 -13.54 -8.02 4.40
C MET A 217 -12.01 -8.11 4.43
N ILE A 218 -11.37 -8.11 5.63
CA ILE A 218 -9.93 -8.32 5.77
C ILE A 218 -9.52 -9.67 5.18
N TRP A 219 -10.14 -10.78 5.63
CA TRP A 219 -9.76 -12.11 5.17
C TRP A 219 -10.02 -12.32 3.67
N ALA A 220 -11.16 -11.86 3.17
CA ALA A 220 -11.46 -11.92 1.74
C ALA A 220 -10.44 -11.11 0.91
N SER A 221 -10.03 -9.94 1.39
CA SER A 221 -9.04 -9.11 0.72
C SER A 221 -7.65 -9.77 0.68
N ILE A 222 -7.25 -10.44 1.76
CA ILE A 222 -5.98 -11.20 1.82
C ILE A 222 -5.99 -12.32 0.77
N ILE A 223 -7.08 -13.09 0.73
CA ILE A 223 -7.21 -14.23 -0.21
C ILE A 223 -7.22 -13.71 -1.66
N LEU A 224 -8.01 -12.68 -1.94
CA LEU A 224 -8.09 -12.09 -3.28
C LEU A 224 -6.75 -11.50 -3.70
N GLY A 225 -6.08 -10.72 -2.85
CA GLY A 225 -4.76 -10.15 -3.15
C GLY A 225 -3.71 -11.23 -3.42
N TRP A 226 -3.74 -12.34 -2.70
CA TRP A 226 -2.85 -13.46 -2.95
C TRP A 226 -3.15 -14.16 -4.29
N ILE A 227 -4.42 -14.38 -4.61
CA ILE A 227 -4.86 -14.92 -5.91
C ILE A 227 -4.41 -13.99 -7.05
N ASP A 228 -4.63 -12.69 -6.91
CA ASP A 228 -4.22 -11.68 -7.89
C ASP A 228 -2.70 -11.76 -8.16
N CYS A 229 -1.90 -11.88 -7.10
CA CYS A 229 -0.45 -12.00 -7.22
C CYS A 229 -0.03 -13.31 -7.91
N ILE A 230 -0.57 -14.46 -7.51
CA ILE A 230 -0.21 -15.76 -8.11
C ILE A 230 -0.58 -15.81 -9.58
N VAL A 231 -1.83 -15.48 -9.90
CA VAL A 231 -2.34 -15.49 -11.28
C VAL A 231 -1.59 -14.48 -12.14
N GLY A 232 -1.34 -13.28 -11.60
CA GLY A 232 -0.61 -12.23 -12.30
C GLY A 232 0.87 -12.59 -12.53
N LEU A 233 1.56 -13.19 -11.56
CA LEU A 233 2.93 -13.67 -11.73
C LEU A 233 3.02 -14.78 -12.76
N TYR A 234 2.10 -15.73 -12.74
CA TYR A 234 2.07 -16.81 -13.71
C TYR A 234 1.80 -16.29 -15.15
N ALA A 235 0.84 -15.37 -15.27
CA ALA A 235 0.53 -14.74 -16.55
C ALA A 235 1.71 -13.90 -17.07
N SER A 236 2.39 -13.14 -16.20
CA SER A 236 3.59 -12.39 -16.51
C SER A 236 4.70 -13.28 -17.09
N TYR A 237 4.92 -14.41 -16.44
CA TYR A 237 5.90 -15.39 -16.90
C TYR A 237 5.56 -15.96 -18.29
N MET A 238 4.30 -16.34 -18.52
CA MET A 238 3.85 -16.91 -19.79
C MET A 238 3.92 -15.91 -20.96
N LEU A 239 3.61 -14.64 -20.68
CA LEU A 239 3.52 -13.59 -21.69
C LEU A 239 4.82 -12.78 -21.86
N ASN A 240 5.84 -13.01 -21.01
CA ASN A 240 7.07 -12.22 -20.96
C ASN A 240 6.82 -10.71 -20.81
N VAL A 241 5.91 -10.32 -19.92
CA VAL A 241 5.55 -8.93 -19.64
C VAL A 241 5.84 -8.56 -18.17
N PRO A 242 5.95 -7.26 -17.81
CA PRO A 242 6.24 -6.83 -16.45
C PRO A 242 5.22 -7.36 -15.43
N SER A 243 5.71 -7.98 -14.34
CA SER A 243 4.88 -8.65 -13.34
C SER A 243 3.92 -7.69 -12.63
N GLY A 244 4.38 -6.49 -12.28
CA GLY A 244 3.54 -5.50 -11.60
C GLY A 244 2.30 -5.12 -12.42
N ALA A 245 2.48 -4.79 -13.70
CA ALA A 245 1.39 -4.43 -14.59
C ALA A 245 0.40 -5.59 -14.80
N THR A 246 0.90 -6.81 -14.90
CA THR A 246 0.08 -8.01 -15.11
C THR A 246 -0.78 -8.32 -13.88
N ILE A 247 -0.22 -8.19 -12.67
CA ILE A 247 -0.98 -8.38 -11.43
C ILE A 247 -2.11 -7.35 -11.32
N ILE A 248 -1.84 -6.08 -11.64
CA ILE A 248 -2.87 -5.04 -11.64
C ILE A 248 -3.99 -5.37 -12.63
N PHE A 249 -3.63 -5.79 -13.83
CA PHE A 249 -4.59 -6.14 -14.87
C PHE A 249 -5.49 -7.31 -14.45
N VAL A 250 -4.90 -8.34 -13.84
CA VAL A 250 -5.62 -9.49 -13.27
C VAL A 250 -6.57 -9.04 -12.16
N SER A 251 -6.11 -8.21 -11.23
CA SER A 251 -6.95 -7.66 -10.15
C SER A 251 -8.19 -6.91 -10.69
N ILE A 252 -8.00 -6.10 -11.74
CA ILE A 252 -9.09 -5.36 -12.38
C ILE A 252 -10.08 -6.32 -13.04
N ILE A 253 -9.61 -7.37 -13.73
CA ILE A 253 -10.46 -8.39 -14.34
C ILE A 253 -11.28 -9.12 -13.27
N ILE A 254 -10.64 -9.55 -12.18
CA ILE A 254 -11.32 -10.24 -11.07
C ILE A 254 -12.40 -9.33 -10.47
N PHE A 255 -12.09 -8.04 -10.25
CA PHE A 255 -13.08 -7.06 -9.79
C PHE A 255 -14.25 -6.91 -10.77
N ALA A 256 -13.98 -6.80 -12.07
CA ALA A 256 -15.02 -6.66 -13.09
C ALA A 256 -15.95 -7.88 -13.13
N ILE A 257 -15.40 -9.10 -13.11
CA ILE A 257 -16.14 -10.35 -13.06
C ILE A 257 -17.00 -10.41 -11.79
N ALA A 258 -16.42 -10.11 -10.62
CA ALA A 258 -17.12 -10.08 -9.34
C ALA A 258 -18.30 -9.10 -9.35
N LYS A 259 -18.11 -7.92 -9.93
CA LYS A 259 -19.14 -6.88 -10.04
C LYS A 259 -20.28 -7.31 -10.98
N LEU A 260 -19.96 -7.91 -12.13
CA LEU A 260 -20.95 -8.45 -13.06
C LEU A 260 -21.77 -9.57 -12.42
N TRP A 261 -21.10 -10.50 -11.74
CA TRP A 261 -21.77 -11.59 -11.02
C TRP A 261 -22.76 -11.07 -9.99
N LYS A 262 -22.36 -10.10 -9.17
CA LYS A 262 -23.24 -9.47 -8.17
C LYS A 262 -24.43 -8.74 -8.84
N GLY A 263 -24.21 -8.14 -10.00
CA GLY A 263 -25.28 -7.50 -10.78
C GLY A 263 -26.34 -8.48 -11.28
N ILE A 264 -25.93 -9.69 -11.66
CA ILE A 264 -26.83 -10.76 -12.10
C ILE A 264 -27.66 -11.31 -10.92
N GLN A 265 -27.07 -11.47 -9.74
CA GLN A 265 -27.75 -11.97 -8.54
C GLN A 265 -28.79 -10.99 -7.96
N LYS A 266 -28.76 -9.73 -8.33
CA LYS A 266 -29.72 -8.70 -7.88
C LYS A 266 -30.94 -8.55 -8.79
N LYS A 267 -30.96 -9.23 -9.95
CA LYS A 267 -32.09 -9.35 -10.81
C LYS A 267 -32.88 -10.64 -10.54
#